data_688ab9a530f841c20aac188f33ea3564
#
_entry.id   688ab9a530f841c20aac188f33ea3564
#
_cell.length_a   1.000
_cell.length_b   1.000
_cell.length_c   1.000
_cell.angle_alpha   90.00
_cell.angle_beta   90.00
_cell.angle_gamma   90.00
#
_symmetry.space_group_name_H-M   'P 1'
#
loop_
_entity.id
_entity.type
_entity.pdbx_description
1 polymer ?
#
loop_
_entity_poly.entity_id
_entity_poly.type
_entity_poly.pdbx_seq_one_letter_code
_entity_poly.pdbx_strand_id
1 'polypeptide(L)'
;MPGCSRPPERSRVTHLVQPEVASPGERLQYATTCPGCSAGCGVLASVRDGRPVKLEGLPGHPVSRGGLCAAGQASILGLYDGKRVRQPRLDGKPVSWDRIDARLKTEFAAARGATRVLTGTDAAASPTTRAMISRFLAGFADARHDVYDVLSASAIADAHRATHGARVIPRFRFDRADVVVAFEADFLGTWISPVEFSAAYTRQRPRLHVQVESRMTLTGSKADRRIVVAPGDLGPTMAALVARLASRAGHGVVVPAVLPTGLTAETMDRLAESLWRARGRALVACGSENVSLQRLVNFANELLQAYGSTLDLTRPSRQRLGDDASIARLTRELETGAVGVLVTSGVNPIHELPEGGRWAELLTQVPVLVAVVERVDETAALARYLCPSP
;
A
#
# COMPACT_ATOMS: atom_id res chain seq x y z
N MET A 1 -18.35 10.84 -31.00
CA MET A 1 -18.52 10.04 -29.79
C MET A 1 -18.80 8.61 -30.23
N PRO A 2 -17.93 7.63 -29.98
CA PRO A 2 -18.30 6.23 -30.20
C PRO A 2 -19.34 5.89 -29.15
N GLY A 3 -20.55 5.55 -29.60
CA GLY A 3 -21.63 5.14 -28.73
C GLY A 3 -21.22 3.92 -27.90
N CYS A 4 -21.64 3.86 -26.65
CA CYS A 4 -21.55 2.66 -25.82
C CYS A 4 -22.25 1.52 -26.55
N SER A 5 -21.49 0.70 -27.28
CA SER A 5 -22.02 -0.49 -27.89
C SER A 5 -22.53 -1.40 -26.77
N ARG A 6 -23.83 -1.73 -26.80
CA ARG A 6 -24.39 -2.77 -25.91
C ARG A 6 -23.54 -4.02 -26.08
N PRO A 7 -23.12 -4.68 -24.97
CA PRO A 7 -22.48 -5.98 -25.08
C PRO A 7 -23.38 -6.92 -25.90
N PRO A 8 -22.79 -7.77 -26.77
CA PRO A 8 -23.58 -8.68 -27.59
C PRO A 8 -24.52 -9.52 -26.72
N GLU A 9 -25.71 -9.77 -27.19
CA GLU A 9 -26.73 -10.59 -26.48
C GLU A 9 -26.21 -11.96 -26.01
N ARG A 10 -25.21 -12.51 -26.71
CA ARG A 10 -24.55 -13.79 -26.40
C ARG A 10 -23.81 -13.80 -25.03
N SER A 11 -23.64 -12.68 -24.39
CA SER A 11 -23.01 -12.59 -23.05
C SER A 11 -24.03 -12.41 -21.92
N ARG A 12 -25.32 -12.54 -22.19
CA ARG A 12 -26.36 -12.60 -21.17
C ARG A 12 -26.35 -13.97 -20.53
N VAL A 13 -26.22 -14.01 -19.19
CA VAL A 13 -26.49 -15.24 -18.43
C VAL A 13 -28.02 -15.40 -18.42
N THR A 14 -28.53 -16.35 -19.22
CA THR A 14 -29.92 -16.74 -19.16
C THR A 14 -30.10 -17.69 -17.97
N HIS A 15 -30.83 -17.27 -16.97
CA HIS A 15 -31.28 -18.16 -15.92
C HIS A 15 -32.52 -18.92 -16.44
N LEU A 16 -32.42 -20.23 -16.51
CA LEU A 16 -33.56 -21.10 -16.84
C LEU A 16 -34.61 -21.10 -15.71
N VAL A 17 -34.15 -20.83 -14.48
CA VAL A 17 -35.01 -20.62 -13.31
C VAL A 17 -34.67 -19.27 -12.72
N GLN A 18 -35.65 -18.40 -12.55
CA GLN A 18 -35.44 -17.10 -11.92
C GLN A 18 -34.96 -17.29 -10.47
N PRO A 19 -33.84 -16.74 -10.05
CA PRO A 19 -33.44 -16.79 -8.65
C PRO A 19 -34.47 -16.07 -7.78
N GLU A 20 -34.82 -16.62 -6.62
CA GLU A 20 -35.82 -16.07 -5.70
C GLU A 20 -35.59 -14.60 -5.32
N VAL A 21 -34.33 -14.14 -5.41
CA VAL A 21 -33.89 -12.81 -4.98
C VAL A 21 -33.61 -11.84 -6.15
N ALA A 22 -33.72 -12.28 -7.40
CA ALA A 22 -33.38 -11.44 -8.56
C ALA A 22 -34.60 -11.26 -9.49
N SER A 23 -35.18 -10.06 -9.45
CA SER A 23 -36.19 -9.64 -10.47
C SER A 23 -35.48 -8.98 -11.66
N PRO A 24 -35.89 -9.25 -12.90
CA PRO A 24 -35.32 -8.59 -14.08
C PRO A 24 -35.40 -7.06 -13.97
N GLY A 25 -34.28 -6.38 -14.19
CA GLY A 25 -34.19 -4.92 -14.12
C GLY A 25 -34.04 -4.33 -12.72
N GLU A 26 -34.21 -5.11 -11.67
CA GLU A 26 -33.93 -4.63 -10.30
C GLU A 26 -32.44 -4.58 -9.99
N ARG A 27 -32.07 -3.59 -9.17
CA ARG A 27 -30.69 -3.41 -8.71
C ARG A 27 -30.50 -4.13 -7.39
N LEU A 28 -29.65 -5.13 -7.38
CA LEU A 28 -29.14 -5.77 -6.17
C LEU A 28 -27.83 -5.12 -5.73
N GLN A 29 -27.58 -5.11 -4.42
CA GLN A 29 -26.33 -4.59 -3.86
C GLN A 29 -25.62 -5.66 -3.03
N TYR A 30 -24.34 -5.84 -3.31
CA TYR A 30 -23.49 -6.78 -2.59
C TYR A 30 -22.34 -6.02 -1.92
N ALA A 31 -22.14 -6.29 -0.63
CA ALA A 31 -20.97 -5.79 0.09
C ALA A 31 -19.75 -6.65 -0.25
N THR A 32 -18.68 -5.97 -0.64
CA THR A 32 -17.39 -6.63 -0.94
C THR A 32 -16.21 -5.70 -0.64
N THR A 33 -15.02 -6.12 -1.00
CA THR A 33 -13.78 -5.34 -0.81
C THR A 33 -13.22 -4.92 -2.16
N CYS A 34 -12.76 -3.67 -2.26
CA CYS A 34 -12.07 -3.16 -3.44
C CYS A 34 -10.70 -3.85 -3.60
N PRO A 35 -10.40 -4.45 -4.76
CA PRO A 35 -9.11 -5.09 -5.01
C PRO A 35 -8.04 -4.14 -5.55
N GLY A 36 -8.35 -2.85 -5.72
CA GLY A 36 -7.50 -1.91 -6.45
C GLY A 36 -6.19 -1.52 -5.75
N CYS A 37 -6.08 -1.73 -4.43
CA CYS A 37 -4.84 -1.54 -3.67
C CYS A 37 -4.98 -2.10 -2.25
N SER A 38 -3.88 -2.11 -1.51
CA SER A 38 -3.79 -2.57 -0.13
C SER A 38 -4.67 -1.83 0.89
N ALA A 39 -5.29 -0.69 0.51
CA ALA A 39 -6.24 0.00 1.38
C ALA A 39 -7.49 -0.83 1.69
N GLY A 40 -7.84 -1.79 0.80
CA GLY A 40 -8.91 -2.75 1.04
C GLY A 40 -10.25 -2.09 1.40
N CYS A 41 -10.62 -1.01 0.70
CA CYS A 41 -11.85 -0.27 0.99
C CYS A 41 -13.08 -1.16 0.85
N GLY A 42 -14.02 -1.06 1.79
CA GLY A 42 -15.31 -1.71 1.66
C GLY A 42 -16.13 -1.05 0.56
N VAL A 43 -16.74 -1.85 -0.30
CA VAL A 43 -17.56 -1.36 -1.42
C VAL A 43 -18.91 -2.04 -1.45
N LEU A 44 -19.90 -1.31 -1.95
CA LEU A 44 -21.21 -1.82 -2.39
C LEU A 44 -21.16 -1.96 -3.91
N ALA A 45 -21.18 -3.19 -4.38
CA ALA A 45 -21.30 -3.49 -5.80
C ALA A 45 -22.78 -3.55 -6.20
N SER A 46 -23.21 -2.61 -7.02
CA SER A 46 -24.53 -2.62 -7.64
C SER A 46 -24.53 -3.57 -8.82
N VAL A 47 -25.39 -4.56 -8.78
CA VAL A 47 -25.52 -5.60 -9.80
C VAL A 47 -26.89 -5.48 -10.43
N ARG A 48 -26.96 -5.54 -11.75
CA ARG A 48 -28.18 -5.57 -12.53
C ARG A 48 -28.12 -6.71 -13.54
N ASP A 49 -29.11 -7.54 -13.54
CA ASP A 49 -29.20 -8.72 -14.43
C ASP A 49 -27.92 -9.57 -14.39
N GLY A 50 -27.39 -9.83 -13.17
CA GLY A 50 -26.18 -10.61 -12.95
C GLY A 50 -24.87 -9.88 -13.27
N ARG A 51 -24.91 -8.59 -13.61
CA ARG A 51 -23.72 -7.80 -13.97
C ARG A 51 -23.44 -6.70 -12.97
N PRO A 52 -22.25 -6.62 -12.40
CA PRO A 52 -21.81 -5.45 -11.66
C PRO A 52 -21.77 -4.22 -12.58
N VAL A 53 -22.47 -3.15 -12.21
CA VAL A 53 -22.60 -1.93 -13.03
C VAL A 53 -22.02 -0.69 -12.35
N LYS A 54 -21.87 -0.71 -11.01
CA LYS A 54 -21.32 0.40 -10.24
C LYS A 54 -20.73 -0.07 -8.93
N LEU A 55 -19.67 0.60 -8.49
CA LEU A 55 -19.11 0.46 -7.15
C LEU A 55 -19.28 1.77 -6.38
N GLU A 56 -19.67 1.66 -5.13
CA GLU A 56 -19.78 2.76 -4.17
C GLU A 56 -19.14 2.35 -2.85
N GLY A 57 -18.69 3.33 -2.04
CA GLY A 57 -18.12 3.00 -0.73
C GLY A 57 -19.18 2.43 0.22
N LEU A 58 -18.81 1.42 0.99
CA LEU A 58 -19.65 0.80 2.03
C LEU A 58 -19.63 1.66 3.30
N PRO A 59 -20.75 2.30 3.70
CA PRO A 59 -20.78 3.23 4.85
C PRO A 59 -20.35 2.58 6.17
N GLY A 60 -20.74 1.32 6.42
CA GLY A 60 -20.40 0.57 7.64
C GLY A 60 -18.99 0.02 7.70
N HIS A 61 -18.14 0.20 6.67
CA HIS A 61 -16.79 -0.33 6.68
C HIS A 61 -15.92 0.40 7.72
N PRO A 62 -15.17 -0.33 8.59
CA PRO A 62 -14.48 0.28 9.74
C PRO A 62 -13.32 1.20 9.37
N VAL A 63 -12.74 1.04 8.17
CA VAL A 63 -11.60 1.83 7.70
C VAL A 63 -12.06 2.91 6.72
N SER A 64 -12.63 2.54 5.57
CA SER A 64 -13.00 3.48 4.51
C SER A 64 -14.28 4.28 4.79
N ARG A 65 -15.18 3.76 5.64
CA ARG A 65 -16.38 4.46 6.16
C ARG A 65 -17.22 5.14 5.07
N GLY A 66 -17.45 4.44 3.98
CA GLY A 66 -18.18 4.97 2.83
C GLY A 66 -17.30 5.72 1.82
N GLY A 67 -16.00 5.93 2.11
CA GLY A 67 -15.07 6.50 1.16
C GLY A 67 -14.64 5.49 0.09
N LEU A 68 -14.53 5.94 -1.15
CA LEU A 68 -13.97 5.19 -2.26
C LEU A 68 -13.29 6.15 -3.23
N CYS A 69 -12.04 5.88 -3.60
CA CYS A 69 -11.30 6.73 -4.53
C CYS A 69 -11.74 6.50 -5.99
N ALA A 70 -11.32 7.38 -6.89
CA ALA A 70 -11.64 7.28 -8.31
C ALA A 70 -11.19 5.96 -8.94
N ALA A 71 -9.97 5.48 -8.60
CA ALA A 71 -9.48 4.18 -9.05
C ALA A 71 -10.35 3.02 -8.55
N GLY A 72 -10.80 3.08 -7.27
CA GLY A 72 -11.72 2.09 -6.71
C GLY A 72 -13.07 2.08 -7.42
N GLN A 73 -13.62 3.24 -7.79
CA GLN A 73 -14.86 3.29 -8.58
C GLN A 73 -14.66 2.74 -9.99
N ALA A 74 -13.52 3.03 -10.63
CA ALA A 74 -13.18 2.57 -11.96
C ALA A 74 -12.78 1.08 -12.00
N SER A 75 -12.44 0.45 -10.89
CA SER A 75 -11.95 -0.94 -10.84
C SER A 75 -12.94 -1.96 -11.42
N ILE A 76 -14.24 -1.64 -11.43
CA ILE A 76 -15.27 -2.45 -12.07
C ILE A 76 -14.99 -2.67 -13.57
N LEU A 77 -14.32 -1.75 -14.24
CA LEU A 77 -13.98 -1.88 -15.67
C LEU A 77 -13.02 -3.04 -15.91
N GLY A 78 -12.20 -3.40 -14.91
CA GLY A 78 -11.33 -4.56 -14.97
C GLY A 78 -12.05 -5.89 -15.21
N LEU A 79 -13.30 -6.04 -14.75
CA LEU A 79 -14.10 -7.24 -14.99
C LEU A 79 -14.48 -7.41 -16.47
N TYR A 80 -14.57 -6.31 -17.20
CA TYR A 80 -15.01 -6.27 -18.61
C TYR A 80 -13.83 -6.09 -19.57
N ASP A 81 -12.59 -6.08 -19.08
CA ASP A 81 -11.41 -5.93 -19.92
C ASP A 81 -11.19 -7.19 -20.77
N GLY A 82 -11.16 -7.01 -22.10
CA GLY A 82 -10.91 -8.09 -23.06
C GLY A 82 -9.49 -8.68 -22.98
N LYS A 83 -8.54 -7.97 -22.34
CA LYS A 83 -7.15 -8.42 -22.13
C LYS A 83 -6.96 -9.25 -20.86
N ARG A 84 -8.01 -9.46 -20.08
CA ARG A 84 -7.97 -10.28 -18.87
C ARG A 84 -7.56 -11.71 -19.19
N VAL A 85 -6.65 -12.27 -18.40
CA VAL A 85 -6.26 -13.68 -18.50
C VAL A 85 -7.40 -14.53 -17.98
N ARG A 86 -7.97 -15.39 -18.85
CA ARG A 86 -9.17 -16.19 -18.51
C ARG A 86 -8.88 -17.67 -18.28
N GLN A 87 -7.72 -18.12 -18.70
CA GLN A 87 -7.30 -19.53 -18.57
C GLN A 87 -5.79 -19.62 -18.40
N PRO A 88 -5.28 -20.69 -17.75
CA PRO A 88 -3.87 -20.89 -17.58
C PRO A 88 -3.12 -20.95 -18.90
N ARG A 89 -1.85 -20.57 -18.88
CA ARG A 89 -0.93 -20.67 -20.03
C ARG A 89 0.36 -21.36 -19.62
N LEU A 90 0.85 -22.19 -20.49
CA LEU A 90 2.17 -22.82 -20.40
C LEU A 90 2.95 -22.45 -21.66
N ASP A 91 4.15 -21.87 -21.50
CA ASP A 91 4.96 -21.35 -22.61
C ASP A 91 4.14 -20.45 -23.57
N GLY A 92 3.34 -19.53 -22.98
CA GLY A 92 2.48 -18.61 -23.70
C GLY A 92 1.19 -19.23 -24.31
N LYS A 93 1.05 -20.56 -24.35
CA LYS A 93 -0.08 -21.27 -24.95
C LYS A 93 -1.15 -21.60 -23.91
N PRO A 94 -2.43 -21.40 -24.21
CA PRO A 94 -3.54 -21.78 -23.32
C PRO A 94 -3.54 -23.29 -23.03
N VAL A 95 -3.77 -23.65 -21.76
CA VAL A 95 -3.88 -25.05 -21.32
C VAL A 95 -5.02 -25.19 -20.29
N SER A 96 -5.42 -26.44 -20.01
CA SER A 96 -6.36 -26.71 -18.91
C SER A 96 -5.68 -26.59 -17.54
N TRP A 97 -6.48 -26.38 -16.49
CA TRP A 97 -6.00 -26.40 -15.10
C TRP A 97 -5.34 -27.73 -14.74
N ASP A 98 -5.95 -28.87 -15.11
CA ASP A 98 -5.38 -30.21 -14.86
C ASP A 98 -3.97 -30.37 -15.43
N ARG A 99 -3.75 -29.83 -16.64
CA ARG A 99 -2.45 -29.90 -17.29
C ARG A 99 -1.40 -29.04 -16.60
N ILE A 100 -1.75 -27.81 -16.22
CA ILE A 100 -0.79 -26.91 -15.55
C ILE A 100 -0.47 -27.40 -14.14
N ASP A 101 -1.48 -27.92 -13.41
CA ASP A 101 -1.33 -28.47 -12.06
C ASP A 101 -0.43 -29.70 -12.06
N ALA A 102 -0.66 -30.64 -12.99
CA ALA A 102 0.19 -31.83 -13.15
C ALA A 102 1.65 -31.44 -13.44
N ARG A 103 1.84 -30.44 -14.32
CA ARG A 103 3.17 -29.95 -14.66
C ARG A 103 3.84 -29.24 -13.49
N LEU A 104 3.17 -28.34 -12.80
CA LEU A 104 3.70 -27.63 -11.65
C LEU A 104 4.05 -28.58 -10.50
N LYS A 105 3.25 -29.62 -10.24
CA LYS A 105 3.61 -30.66 -9.25
C LYS A 105 4.96 -31.33 -9.59
N THR A 106 5.19 -31.67 -10.85
CA THR A 106 6.45 -32.27 -11.30
C THR A 106 7.61 -31.27 -11.15
N GLU A 107 7.42 -30.02 -11.58
CA GLU A 107 8.46 -28.99 -11.51
C GLU A 107 8.83 -28.65 -10.06
N PHE A 108 7.84 -28.50 -9.17
CA PHE A 108 8.09 -28.22 -7.75
C PHE A 108 8.80 -29.37 -7.06
N ALA A 109 8.49 -30.62 -7.40
CA ALA A 109 9.18 -31.80 -6.87
C ALA A 109 10.62 -31.91 -7.37
N ALA A 110 10.90 -31.48 -8.59
CA ALA A 110 12.23 -31.54 -9.22
C ALA A 110 13.09 -30.30 -8.90
N ALA A 111 12.48 -29.19 -8.49
CA ALA A 111 13.18 -27.93 -8.29
C ALA A 111 14.29 -28.04 -7.23
N ARG A 112 15.43 -27.43 -7.52
CA ARG A 112 16.56 -27.28 -6.59
C ARG A 112 16.63 -25.80 -6.19
N GLY A 113 17.08 -25.55 -4.97
CA GLY A 113 17.19 -24.18 -4.42
C GLY A 113 15.95 -23.75 -3.65
N ALA A 114 15.93 -22.48 -3.31
CA ALA A 114 14.91 -21.88 -2.47
C ALA A 114 13.59 -21.65 -3.21
N THR A 115 12.49 -21.77 -2.49
CA THR A 115 11.14 -21.40 -2.96
C THR A 115 10.74 -20.06 -2.40
N ARG A 116 10.36 -19.13 -3.25
CA ARG A 116 9.92 -17.78 -2.86
C ARG A 116 8.54 -17.47 -3.42
N VAL A 117 7.73 -16.81 -2.62
CA VAL A 117 6.45 -16.23 -3.04
C VAL A 117 6.56 -14.72 -2.88
N LEU A 118 6.35 -13.97 -3.94
CA LEU A 118 6.42 -12.51 -3.95
C LEU A 118 5.04 -11.91 -4.20
N THR A 119 4.59 -11.07 -3.26
CA THR A 119 3.27 -10.41 -3.37
C THR A 119 3.34 -8.96 -2.91
N GLY A 120 2.28 -8.21 -3.19
CA GLY A 120 2.02 -6.93 -2.54
C GLY A 120 1.35 -7.08 -1.16
N THR A 121 1.20 -5.96 -0.49
CA THR A 121 0.50 -5.90 0.82
C THR A 121 -0.95 -6.36 0.74
N ASP A 122 -1.65 -6.17 -0.36
CA ASP A 122 -3.04 -6.60 -0.55
C ASP A 122 -3.22 -8.09 -0.29
N ALA A 123 -2.39 -8.94 -0.90
CA ALA A 123 -2.37 -10.38 -0.66
C ALA A 123 -1.93 -10.72 0.78
N ALA A 124 -0.87 -10.06 1.27
CA ALA A 124 -0.34 -10.30 2.62
C ALA A 124 -1.30 -9.85 3.73
N ALA A 125 -2.12 -8.83 3.50
CA ALA A 125 -3.13 -8.35 4.45
C ALA A 125 -4.37 -9.25 4.50
N SER A 126 -4.68 -9.99 3.43
CA SER A 126 -5.79 -10.94 3.37
C SER A 126 -5.51 -12.16 4.26
N PRO A 127 -6.32 -12.44 5.29
CA PRO A 127 -6.10 -13.60 6.15
C PRO A 127 -6.15 -14.93 5.37
N THR A 128 -7.08 -15.05 4.43
CA THR A 128 -7.25 -16.26 3.61
C THR A 128 -6.06 -16.47 2.69
N THR A 129 -5.65 -15.44 1.95
CA THR A 129 -4.50 -15.53 1.03
C THR A 129 -3.22 -15.85 1.78
N ARG A 130 -2.98 -15.20 2.93
CA ARG A 130 -1.84 -15.49 3.79
C ARG A 130 -1.82 -16.94 4.28
N ALA A 131 -2.97 -17.46 4.71
CA ALA A 131 -3.07 -18.86 5.14
C ALA A 131 -2.78 -19.83 3.99
N MET A 132 -3.26 -19.53 2.78
CA MET A 132 -2.98 -20.33 1.57
C MET A 132 -1.49 -20.29 1.22
N ILE A 133 -0.86 -19.11 1.23
CA ILE A 133 0.59 -18.97 0.99
C ILE A 133 1.39 -19.75 2.05
N SER A 134 1.05 -19.61 3.32
CA SER A 134 1.73 -20.33 4.41
C SER A 134 1.62 -21.84 4.25
N ARG A 135 0.43 -22.33 3.86
CA ARG A 135 0.20 -23.77 3.60
C ARG A 135 1.00 -24.26 2.40
N PHE A 136 1.08 -23.47 1.34
CA PHE A 136 1.90 -23.80 0.16
C PHE A 136 3.38 -23.88 0.52
N LEU A 137 3.91 -22.86 1.21
CA LEU A 137 5.32 -22.79 1.60
C LEU A 137 5.73 -23.90 2.59
N ALA A 138 4.81 -24.42 3.41
CA ALA A 138 5.09 -25.51 4.33
C ALA A 138 5.50 -26.82 3.62
N GLY A 139 5.28 -26.96 2.32
CA GLY A 139 5.72 -28.10 1.51
C GLY A 139 7.19 -28.04 1.07
N PHE A 140 7.94 -26.99 1.40
CA PHE A 140 9.31 -26.78 0.94
C PHE A 140 10.27 -26.55 2.12
N ALA A 141 11.49 -27.07 2.01
CA ALA A 141 12.48 -26.98 3.09
C ALA A 141 13.03 -25.56 3.29
N ASP A 142 13.31 -24.84 2.18
CA ASP A 142 13.72 -23.43 2.20
C ASP A 142 12.69 -22.59 1.45
N ALA A 143 11.75 -22.04 2.20
CA ALA A 143 10.64 -21.30 1.64
C ALA A 143 10.35 -19.99 2.41
N ARG A 144 10.00 -18.93 1.66
CA ARG A 144 9.69 -17.63 2.25
C ARG A 144 8.67 -16.86 1.42
N HIS A 145 7.81 -16.12 2.12
CA HIS A 145 6.94 -15.11 1.54
C HIS A 145 7.61 -13.75 1.66
N ASP A 146 7.89 -13.12 0.54
CA ASP A 146 8.42 -11.76 0.43
C ASP A 146 7.29 -10.82 0.01
N VAL A 147 7.21 -9.67 0.68
CA VAL A 147 6.16 -8.67 0.45
C VAL A 147 6.78 -7.32 0.19
N TYR A 148 6.33 -6.61 -0.85
CA TYR A 148 6.73 -5.24 -1.06
C TYR A 148 5.55 -4.33 -1.38
N ASP A 149 5.77 -3.05 -1.20
CA ASP A 149 4.87 -2.00 -1.61
C ASP A 149 5.63 -1.07 -2.57
N VAL A 150 5.01 -0.70 -3.68
CA VAL A 150 5.58 0.25 -4.66
C VAL A 150 5.92 1.59 -4.02
N LEU A 151 5.03 2.06 -3.14
CA LEU A 151 5.29 3.19 -2.25
C LEU A 151 5.55 2.62 -0.85
N SER A 152 6.83 2.47 -0.52
CA SER A 152 7.24 1.84 0.73
C SER A 152 6.83 2.65 1.96
N ALA A 153 6.54 1.95 3.04
CA ALA A 153 6.46 2.48 4.39
C ALA A 153 7.33 1.67 5.36
N SER A 154 8.28 0.90 4.83
CA SER A 154 9.18 0.03 5.59
C SER A 154 9.96 0.82 6.64
N ALA A 155 10.46 2.01 6.29
CA ALA A 155 11.19 2.89 7.21
C ALA A 155 10.38 3.29 8.46
N ILE A 156 9.06 3.52 8.31
CA ILE A 156 8.17 3.81 9.44
C ILE A 156 8.09 2.60 10.38
N ALA A 157 7.89 1.41 9.81
CA ALA A 157 7.79 0.18 10.58
C ALA A 157 9.11 -0.18 11.27
N ASP A 158 10.24 0.00 10.58
CA ASP A 158 11.57 -0.27 11.12
C ASP A 158 11.97 0.73 12.21
N ALA A 159 11.60 2.01 12.07
CA ALA A 159 11.77 3.00 13.12
C ALA A 159 10.95 2.64 14.37
N HIS A 160 9.69 2.19 14.22
CA HIS A 160 8.87 1.75 15.36
C HIS A 160 9.43 0.49 16.02
N ARG A 161 9.99 -0.45 15.25
CA ARG A 161 10.73 -1.58 15.83
C ARG A 161 11.89 -1.10 16.71
N ALA A 162 12.66 -0.11 16.24
CA ALA A 162 13.80 0.40 16.97
C ALA A 162 13.43 1.22 18.23
N THR A 163 12.31 1.95 18.20
CA THR A 163 11.89 2.87 19.29
C THR A 163 10.83 2.28 20.22
N HIS A 164 9.97 1.36 19.73
CA HIS A 164 8.83 0.80 20.46
C HIS A 164 8.83 -0.73 20.51
N GLY A 165 9.87 -1.40 19.98
CA GLY A 165 10.02 -2.86 20.03
C GLY A 165 9.13 -3.66 19.05
N ALA A 166 8.29 -3.01 18.26
CA ALA A 166 7.39 -3.65 17.30
C ALA A 166 7.51 -3.08 15.90
N ARG A 167 7.66 -3.95 14.88
CA ARG A 167 7.68 -3.53 13.46
C ARG A 167 6.26 -3.31 12.99
N VAL A 168 5.73 -2.12 13.21
CA VAL A 168 4.35 -1.75 12.89
C VAL A 168 4.26 -0.33 12.34
N ILE A 169 3.23 -0.06 11.56
CA ILE A 169 2.82 1.29 11.20
C ILE A 169 1.68 1.68 12.13
N PRO A 170 1.82 2.73 12.95
CA PRO A 170 0.75 3.16 13.83
C PRO A 170 -0.48 3.57 13.01
N ARG A 171 -1.66 3.47 13.59
CA ARG A 171 -2.84 4.07 12.98
C ARG A 171 -2.83 5.57 13.27
N PHE A 172 -2.76 6.36 12.22
CA PHE A 172 -2.79 7.83 12.31
C PHE A 172 -4.23 8.32 12.47
N ARG A 173 -4.49 9.05 13.55
CA ARG A 173 -5.80 9.56 13.91
C ARG A 173 -5.88 11.06 13.62
N PHE A 174 -5.90 11.41 12.32
CA PHE A 174 -6.05 12.81 11.90
C PHE A 174 -7.34 13.45 12.43
N ASP A 175 -8.37 12.65 12.71
CA ASP A 175 -9.62 13.07 13.35
C ASP A 175 -9.49 13.43 14.84
N ARG A 176 -8.30 13.30 15.44
CA ARG A 176 -8.02 13.66 16.83
C ARG A 176 -6.96 14.74 16.99
N ALA A 177 -6.36 15.16 15.88
CA ALA A 177 -5.27 16.12 15.90
C ALA A 177 -5.81 17.55 15.76
N ASP A 178 -5.42 18.44 16.68
CA ASP A 178 -5.65 19.87 16.56
C ASP A 178 -4.56 20.56 15.74
N VAL A 179 -3.33 20.07 15.83
CA VAL A 179 -2.17 20.57 15.07
C VAL A 179 -1.50 19.39 14.35
N VAL A 180 -1.36 19.51 13.04
CA VAL A 180 -0.66 18.53 12.20
C VAL A 180 0.52 19.22 11.53
N VAL A 181 1.70 18.62 11.65
CA VAL A 181 2.89 18.98 10.86
C VAL A 181 3.33 17.76 10.08
N ALA A 182 3.26 17.82 8.76
CA ALA A 182 3.60 16.71 7.91
C ALA A 182 4.81 17.07 7.02
N PHE A 183 5.80 16.17 6.97
CA PHE A 183 6.99 16.27 6.16
C PHE A 183 6.90 15.29 5.00
N GLU A 184 6.74 15.76 3.77
CA GLU A 184 6.56 14.93 2.55
C GLU A 184 5.47 13.85 2.64
N ALA A 185 4.65 13.85 3.69
CA ALA A 185 3.59 12.86 3.86
C ALA A 185 2.32 13.34 3.16
N ASP A 186 2.10 12.89 1.92
CA ASP A 186 0.90 13.20 1.14
C ASP A 186 -0.30 12.34 1.58
N PHE A 187 -0.74 12.52 2.84
CA PHE A 187 -1.75 11.68 3.46
C PHE A 187 -3.17 11.85 2.88
N LEU A 188 -3.43 12.93 2.15
CA LEU A 188 -4.69 13.12 1.40
C LEU A 188 -4.62 12.55 -0.02
N GLY A 189 -3.41 12.25 -0.54
CA GLY A 189 -3.20 11.80 -1.93
C GLY A 189 -2.71 10.37 -2.04
N THR A 190 -1.47 10.09 -1.61
CA THR A 190 -0.79 8.82 -1.91
C THR A 190 -0.23 8.08 -0.69
N TRP A 191 -0.07 8.74 0.44
CA TRP A 191 0.62 8.18 1.58
C TRP A 191 -0.25 7.23 2.41
N ILE A 192 0.16 5.98 2.56
CA ILE A 192 -0.41 4.88 3.35
C ILE A 192 -1.90 4.62 3.05
N SER A 193 -2.82 5.47 3.49
CA SER A 193 -4.27 5.24 3.49
C SER A 193 -5.07 6.51 3.15
N PRO A 194 -4.96 7.05 1.93
CA PRO A 194 -5.54 8.36 1.61
C PRO A 194 -7.06 8.43 1.80
N VAL A 195 -7.80 7.36 1.53
CA VAL A 195 -9.27 7.33 1.71
C VAL A 195 -9.64 7.44 3.19
N GLU A 196 -8.98 6.68 4.07
CA GLU A 196 -9.20 6.74 5.52
C GLU A 196 -8.82 8.11 6.07
N PHE A 197 -7.64 8.60 5.66
CA PHE A 197 -7.11 9.86 6.19
C PHE A 197 -7.90 11.08 5.71
N SER A 198 -8.35 11.09 4.46
CA SER A 198 -9.24 12.14 3.95
C SER A 198 -10.57 12.18 4.69
N ALA A 199 -11.16 11.00 4.96
CA ALA A 199 -12.38 10.90 5.74
C ALA A 199 -12.19 11.36 7.21
N ALA A 200 -11.04 11.04 7.81
CA ALA A 200 -10.68 11.46 9.14
C ALA A 200 -10.45 12.98 9.21
N TYR A 201 -9.66 13.51 8.27
CA TYR A 201 -9.32 14.93 8.17
C TYR A 201 -10.53 15.82 7.92
N THR A 202 -11.48 15.42 7.06
CA THR A 202 -12.69 16.19 6.78
C THR A 202 -13.70 16.13 7.93
N ARG A 203 -13.77 15.04 8.69
CA ARG A 203 -14.66 14.91 9.83
C ARG A 203 -14.29 15.88 10.94
N GLN A 204 -13.01 16.04 11.22
CA GLN A 204 -12.47 16.98 12.18
C GLN A 204 -11.18 17.56 11.62
N ARG A 205 -11.32 18.68 10.89
CA ARG A 205 -10.16 19.37 10.34
C ARG A 205 -9.30 19.89 11.50
N PRO A 206 -7.97 19.70 11.46
CA PRO A 206 -7.05 20.34 12.40
C PRO A 206 -7.21 21.87 12.41
N ARG A 207 -6.99 22.49 13.55
CA ARG A 207 -6.96 23.95 13.66
C ARG A 207 -5.76 24.57 12.93
N LEU A 208 -4.68 23.80 12.83
CA LEU A 208 -3.49 24.16 12.09
C LEU A 208 -2.92 22.92 11.40
N HIS A 209 -2.80 23.00 10.08
CA HIS A 209 -2.10 22.02 9.28
C HIS A 209 -0.95 22.69 8.53
N VAL A 210 0.28 22.26 8.81
CA VAL A 210 1.49 22.73 8.14
C VAL A 210 2.09 21.56 7.36
N GLN A 211 2.28 21.78 6.05
CA GLN A 211 2.91 20.83 5.17
C GLN A 211 4.30 21.32 4.78
N VAL A 212 5.34 20.55 5.09
CA VAL A 212 6.74 20.77 4.70
C VAL A 212 7.06 19.82 3.56
N GLU A 213 7.30 20.34 2.36
CA GLU A 213 7.48 19.49 1.17
C GLU A 213 8.28 20.21 0.08
N SER A 214 8.92 19.43 -0.79
CA SER A 214 9.67 19.94 -1.94
C SER A 214 8.77 20.26 -3.13
N ARG A 215 7.81 19.40 -3.41
CA ARG A 215 6.80 19.55 -4.48
C ARG A 215 5.41 19.74 -3.88
N MET A 216 4.54 20.46 -4.57
CA MET A 216 3.16 20.62 -4.13
C MET A 216 2.38 19.31 -4.30
N THR A 217 1.93 18.75 -3.18
CA THR A 217 1.07 17.58 -3.13
C THR A 217 -0.40 17.96 -2.94
N LEU A 218 -1.30 16.98 -3.01
CA LEU A 218 -2.71 17.20 -2.67
C LEU A 218 -2.85 17.65 -1.21
N THR A 219 -2.05 17.08 -0.32
CA THR A 219 -2.00 17.46 1.10
C THR A 219 -1.49 18.89 1.27
N GLY A 220 -0.42 19.27 0.59
CA GLY A 220 0.13 20.62 0.63
C GLY A 220 -0.82 21.68 0.08
N SER A 221 -1.64 21.33 -0.93
CA SER A 221 -2.67 22.25 -1.46
C SER A 221 -3.81 22.53 -0.49
N LYS A 222 -4.00 21.68 0.53
CA LYS A 222 -5.04 21.80 1.56
C LYS A 222 -4.51 22.31 2.90
N ALA A 223 -3.19 22.40 3.06
CA ALA A 223 -2.56 22.88 4.29
C ALA A 223 -2.89 24.37 4.52
N ASP A 224 -3.00 24.76 5.79
CA ASP A 224 -3.14 26.17 6.18
C ASP A 224 -1.82 26.91 5.89
N ARG A 225 -0.71 26.22 5.98
CA ARG A 225 0.61 26.73 5.65
C ARG A 225 1.45 25.66 4.95
N ARG A 226 1.94 25.99 3.79
CA ARG A 226 2.92 25.17 3.07
C ARG A 226 4.30 25.79 3.19
N ILE A 227 5.30 24.99 3.60
CA ILE A 227 6.70 25.35 3.69
C ILE A 227 7.44 24.54 2.61
N VAL A 228 8.04 25.27 1.66
CA VAL A 228 8.80 24.64 0.57
C VAL A 228 10.25 24.49 1.04
N VAL A 229 10.77 23.28 0.93
CA VAL A 229 12.19 22.96 1.24
C VAL A 229 12.77 22.11 0.12
N ALA A 230 14.07 22.23 -0.12
CA ALA A 230 14.74 21.31 -1.04
C ALA A 230 14.72 19.87 -0.43
N PRO A 231 14.73 18.81 -1.26
CA PRO A 231 14.72 17.43 -0.75
C PRO A 231 15.84 17.14 0.26
N GLY A 232 17.06 17.69 0.04
CA GLY A 232 18.17 17.56 0.95
C GLY A 232 18.02 18.30 2.29
N ASP A 233 17.13 19.30 2.34
CA ASP A 233 16.86 20.13 3.52
C ASP A 233 15.75 19.57 4.41
N LEU A 234 15.08 18.52 4.01
CA LEU A 234 14.00 17.90 4.79
C LEU A 234 14.50 17.44 6.16
N GLY A 235 15.62 16.72 6.18
CA GLY A 235 16.24 16.23 7.41
C GLY A 235 16.69 17.33 8.36
N PRO A 236 17.48 18.31 7.90
CA PRO A 236 17.86 19.49 8.69
C PRO A 236 16.64 20.27 9.23
N THR A 237 15.60 20.47 8.42
CA THR A 237 14.37 21.15 8.86
C THR A 237 13.67 20.37 9.98
N MET A 238 13.54 19.06 9.83
CA MET A 238 12.96 18.20 10.87
C MET A 238 13.80 18.21 12.14
N ALA A 239 15.11 18.08 12.03
CA ALA A 239 16.02 18.11 13.19
C ALA A 239 15.90 19.43 13.95
N ALA A 240 15.80 20.56 13.23
CA ALA A 240 15.61 21.88 13.83
C ALA A 240 14.30 22.01 14.61
N LEU A 241 13.21 21.41 14.09
CA LEU A 241 11.91 21.36 14.79
C LEU A 241 12.00 20.48 16.05
N VAL A 242 12.54 19.27 15.89
CA VAL A 242 12.64 18.29 16.98
C VAL A 242 13.53 18.81 18.12
N ALA A 243 14.65 19.46 17.81
CA ALA A 243 15.51 20.08 18.81
C ALA A 243 14.78 21.14 19.64
N ARG A 244 13.93 21.95 19.00
CA ARG A 244 13.08 22.94 19.69
C ARG A 244 12.05 22.31 20.62
N LEU A 245 11.44 21.21 20.17
CA LEU A 245 10.51 20.45 21.01
C LEU A 245 11.23 19.80 22.18
N ALA A 246 12.40 19.22 21.95
CA ALA A 246 13.22 18.60 22.99
C ALA A 246 13.69 19.62 24.03
N SER A 247 14.10 20.83 23.61
CA SER A 247 14.47 21.92 24.52
C SER A 247 13.27 22.33 25.41
N ARG A 248 12.06 22.42 24.85
CA ARG A 248 10.84 22.69 25.63
C ARG A 248 10.50 21.57 26.62
N ALA A 249 10.88 20.35 26.32
CA ALA A 249 10.71 19.20 27.20
C ALA A 249 11.79 19.12 28.30
N GLY A 250 12.74 20.06 28.31
CA GLY A 250 13.83 20.07 29.29
C GLY A 250 15.03 19.20 28.92
N HIS A 251 15.09 18.68 27.70
CA HIS A 251 16.27 17.98 27.23
C HIS A 251 17.36 18.95 26.84
N GLY A 252 18.60 18.74 27.32
CA GLY A 252 19.76 19.55 27.02
C GLY A 252 20.29 19.32 25.60
N VAL A 253 19.55 19.71 24.59
CA VAL A 253 19.91 19.57 23.17
C VAL A 253 20.34 20.91 22.58
N VAL A 254 21.32 20.86 21.69
CA VAL A 254 21.75 22.05 20.91
C VAL A 254 20.73 22.25 19.78
N VAL A 255 20.07 23.41 19.79
CA VAL A 255 19.20 23.82 18.70
C VAL A 255 20.06 24.31 17.55
N PRO A 256 19.94 23.76 16.32
CA PRO A 256 20.70 24.21 15.18
C PRO A 256 20.50 25.72 14.92
N ALA A 257 21.60 26.48 14.88
CA ALA A 257 21.59 27.91 14.59
C ALA A 257 21.40 28.15 13.06
N VAL A 258 21.94 27.26 12.24
CA VAL A 258 21.85 27.35 10.78
C VAL A 258 20.60 26.57 10.34
N LEU A 259 19.73 27.25 9.62
CA LEU A 259 18.52 26.69 9.03
C LEU A 259 18.65 26.64 7.51
N PRO A 260 17.93 25.71 6.85
CA PRO A 260 17.81 25.71 5.40
C PRO A 260 17.32 27.05 4.85
N THR A 261 17.70 27.35 3.62
CA THR A 261 17.33 28.58 2.91
C THR A 261 15.81 28.78 2.89
N GLY A 262 15.36 29.98 3.21
CA GLY A 262 13.92 30.33 3.24
C GLY A 262 13.22 29.99 4.57
N LEU A 263 13.90 29.37 5.53
CA LEU A 263 13.39 29.12 6.87
C LEU A 263 13.98 30.10 7.88
N THR A 264 13.12 30.67 8.73
CA THR A 264 13.55 31.54 9.82
C THR A 264 13.42 30.86 11.18
N ALA A 265 14.27 31.24 12.14
CA ALA A 265 14.17 30.75 13.51
C ALA A 265 12.78 31.00 14.09
N GLU A 266 12.23 32.20 13.86
CA GLU A 266 10.89 32.58 14.31
C GLU A 266 9.79 31.67 13.76
N THR A 267 9.89 31.27 12.48
CA THR A 267 8.94 30.30 11.88
C THR A 267 9.00 28.95 12.59
N MET A 268 10.21 28.46 12.85
CA MET A 268 10.41 27.17 13.51
C MET A 268 10.00 27.22 14.99
N ASP A 269 10.24 28.34 15.66
CA ASP A 269 9.82 28.53 17.06
C ASP A 269 8.30 28.60 17.20
N ARG A 270 7.61 29.31 16.30
CA ARG A 270 6.14 29.35 16.26
C ARG A 270 5.53 27.97 15.97
N LEU A 271 6.16 27.20 15.08
CA LEU A 271 5.71 25.86 14.76
C LEU A 271 5.87 24.91 15.96
N ALA A 272 7.05 24.93 16.59
CA ALA A 272 7.31 24.16 17.81
C ALA A 272 6.35 24.54 18.95
N GLU A 273 6.08 25.85 19.12
CA GLU A 273 5.14 26.34 20.13
C GLU A 273 3.71 25.86 19.87
N SER A 274 3.24 25.90 18.60
CA SER A 274 1.91 25.42 18.24
C SER A 274 1.72 23.93 18.54
N LEU A 275 2.71 23.11 18.20
CA LEU A 275 2.73 21.68 18.52
C LEU A 275 2.76 21.45 20.04
N TRP A 276 3.60 22.19 20.76
CA TRP A 276 3.75 22.04 22.18
C TRP A 276 2.50 22.38 22.98
N ARG A 277 1.80 23.43 22.59
CA ARG A 277 0.49 23.80 23.19
C ARG A 277 -0.60 22.76 22.93
N ALA A 278 -0.49 22.05 21.82
CA ALA A 278 -1.43 21.02 21.43
C ALA A 278 -1.02 19.60 21.88
N ARG A 279 -0.10 19.45 22.85
CA ARG A 279 0.33 18.12 23.35
C ARG A 279 -0.88 17.23 23.67
N GLY A 280 -0.79 15.94 23.36
CA GLY A 280 -1.89 15.00 23.43
C GLY A 280 -2.87 15.08 22.24
N ARG A 281 -2.81 16.17 21.47
CA ARG A 281 -3.64 16.44 20.29
C ARG A 281 -2.81 16.98 19.11
N ALA A 282 -1.52 16.86 19.18
CA ALA A 282 -0.58 17.18 18.09
C ALA A 282 -0.20 15.90 17.34
N LEU A 283 0.20 16.04 16.08
CA LEU A 283 0.65 14.95 15.25
C LEU A 283 1.76 15.43 14.30
N VAL A 284 2.90 14.73 14.34
CA VAL A 284 3.97 14.87 13.33
C VAL A 284 3.98 13.63 12.46
N ALA A 285 3.89 13.80 11.14
CA ALA A 285 3.96 12.73 10.15
C ALA A 285 5.11 12.96 9.18
N CYS A 286 5.69 11.89 8.64
CA CYS A 286 6.76 11.97 7.64
C CYS A 286 6.62 10.89 6.58
N GLY A 287 6.74 11.27 5.31
CA GLY A 287 6.72 10.38 4.15
C GLY A 287 8.11 9.91 3.71
N SER A 288 9.17 10.25 4.43
CA SER A 288 10.54 9.83 4.09
C SER A 288 10.76 8.33 4.33
N GLU A 289 11.49 7.70 3.41
CA GLU A 289 11.95 6.31 3.55
C GLU A 289 13.26 6.18 4.36
N ASN A 290 13.70 7.25 4.99
CA ASN A 290 14.87 7.24 5.85
C ASN A 290 14.50 6.89 7.30
N VAL A 291 14.97 5.73 7.78
CA VAL A 291 14.71 5.22 9.14
C VAL A 291 15.13 6.20 10.23
N SER A 292 16.24 6.91 10.04
CA SER A 292 16.72 7.90 11.03
C SER A 292 15.79 9.10 11.15
N LEU A 293 15.22 9.58 10.03
CA LEU A 293 14.21 10.64 10.05
C LEU A 293 12.91 10.14 10.71
N GLN A 294 12.48 8.91 10.42
CA GLN A 294 11.31 8.32 11.08
C GLN A 294 11.53 8.15 12.61
N ARG A 295 12.74 7.84 13.05
CA ARG A 295 13.07 7.83 14.49
C ARG A 295 12.99 9.22 15.13
N LEU A 296 13.39 10.28 14.43
CA LEU A 296 13.20 11.66 14.89
C LEU A 296 11.71 12.01 14.99
N VAL A 297 10.89 11.57 14.03
CA VAL A 297 9.42 11.73 14.09
C VAL A 297 8.82 10.99 15.28
N ASN A 298 9.26 9.77 15.55
CA ASN A 298 8.80 8.99 16.71
C ASN A 298 9.16 9.74 18.01
N PHE A 299 10.37 10.25 18.12
CA PHE A 299 10.79 11.03 19.28
C PHE A 299 9.98 12.31 19.45
N ALA A 300 9.73 13.07 18.37
CA ALA A 300 8.87 14.24 18.41
C ALA A 300 7.44 13.89 18.91
N ASN A 301 6.85 12.80 18.38
CA ASN A 301 5.53 12.35 18.78
C ASN A 301 5.47 11.86 20.23
N GLU A 302 6.57 11.29 20.76
CA GLU A 302 6.70 10.93 22.16
C GLU A 302 6.67 12.19 23.05
N LEU A 303 7.49 13.20 22.74
CA LEU A 303 7.52 14.48 23.44
C LEU A 303 6.14 15.17 23.42
N LEU A 304 5.41 14.99 22.32
CA LEU A 304 4.07 15.56 22.11
C LEU A 304 2.96 14.72 22.72
N GLN A 305 3.25 13.59 23.36
CA GLN A 305 2.26 12.68 23.94
C GLN A 305 1.22 12.21 22.89
N ALA A 306 1.68 11.96 21.66
CA ALA A 306 0.83 11.57 20.54
C ALA A 306 0.39 10.10 20.62
N TYR A 307 1.25 9.22 21.19
CA TYR A 307 0.95 7.80 21.32
C TYR A 307 -0.19 7.55 22.32
N GLY A 308 -1.15 6.70 21.90
CA GLY A 308 -2.39 6.48 22.62
C GLY A 308 -3.50 7.51 22.33
N SER A 309 -3.16 8.63 21.66
CA SER A 309 -4.09 9.68 21.27
C SER A 309 -4.21 9.82 19.76
N THR A 310 -3.31 10.57 19.13
CA THR A 310 -3.26 10.80 17.67
C THR A 310 -2.54 9.68 16.91
N LEU A 311 -1.75 8.86 17.61
CA LEU A 311 -1.12 7.65 17.11
C LEU A 311 -1.56 6.44 17.94
N ASP A 312 -2.06 5.39 17.29
CA ASP A 312 -2.52 4.17 17.96
C ASP A 312 -1.65 2.98 17.52
N LEU A 313 -0.86 2.44 18.45
CA LEU A 313 -0.04 1.23 18.27
C LEU A 313 -0.80 -0.05 18.62
N THR A 314 -1.91 0.03 19.35
CA THR A 314 -2.69 -1.16 19.75
C THR A 314 -3.52 -1.71 18.58
N ARG A 315 -3.81 -0.85 17.60
CA ARG A 315 -4.53 -1.18 16.36
C ARG A 315 -3.74 -0.66 15.15
N PRO A 316 -2.57 -1.22 14.88
CA PRO A 316 -1.71 -0.73 13.81
C PRO A 316 -2.36 -0.89 12.43
N SER A 317 -1.96 -0.03 11.50
CA SER A 317 -2.34 -0.16 10.10
C SER A 317 -1.70 -1.39 9.47
N ARG A 318 -2.47 -2.12 8.67
CA ARG A 318 -1.98 -3.23 7.86
C ARG A 318 -2.02 -2.91 6.35
N GLN A 319 -2.14 -1.65 6.02
CA GLN A 319 -2.26 -1.22 4.62
C GLN A 319 -0.91 -1.03 3.91
N ARG A 320 0.20 -1.24 4.64
CA ARG A 320 1.56 -1.37 4.12
C ARG A 320 2.28 -2.40 4.98
N LEU A 321 2.64 -3.52 4.36
CA LEU A 321 3.34 -4.64 5.02
C LEU A 321 4.66 -4.95 4.34
N GLY A 322 5.01 -4.20 3.31
CA GLY A 322 6.26 -4.34 2.57
C GLY A 322 7.48 -4.30 3.49
N ASP A 323 8.49 -5.08 3.12
CA ASP A 323 9.78 -5.14 3.81
C ASP A 323 10.91 -4.98 2.79
N ASP A 324 11.46 -3.77 2.72
CA ASP A 324 12.52 -3.43 1.76
C ASP A 324 13.78 -4.29 1.96
N ALA A 325 14.07 -4.67 3.21
CA ALA A 325 15.17 -5.58 3.50
C ALA A 325 14.92 -7.00 2.97
N SER A 326 13.67 -7.43 2.94
CA SER A 326 13.28 -8.72 2.34
C SER A 326 13.48 -8.72 0.82
N ILE A 327 13.10 -7.62 0.15
CA ILE A 327 13.31 -7.47 -1.30
C ILE A 327 14.79 -7.41 -1.63
N ALA A 328 15.58 -6.64 -0.89
CA ALA A 328 17.03 -6.60 -1.08
C ALA A 328 17.69 -7.98 -0.88
N ARG A 329 17.17 -8.81 0.03
CA ARG A 329 17.62 -10.19 0.21
C ARG A 329 17.21 -11.07 -0.96
N LEU A 330 15.95 -10.98 -1.41
CA LEU A 330 15.46 -11.74 -2.57
C LEU A 330 16.26 -11.39 -3.83
N THR A 331 16.56 -10.12 -4.06
CA THR A 331 17.41 -9.70 -5.19
C THR A 331 18.77 -10.40 -5.17
N ARG A 332 19.46 -10.42 -4.01
CA ARG A 332 20.75 -11.13 -3.87
C ARG A 332 20.62 -12.64 -4.08
N GLU A 333 19.53 -13.27 -3.62
CA GLU A 333 19.26 -14.68 -3.85
C GLU A 333 19.06 -14.99 -5.34
N LEU A 334 18.39 -14.10 -6.07
CA LEU A 334 18.24 -14.20 -7.53
C LEU A 334 19.59 -14.04 -8.24
N GLU A 335 20.43 -13.08 -7.83
CA GLU A 335 21.77 -12.85 -8.39
C GLU A 335 22.70 -14.05 -8.23
N THR A 336 22.58 -14.78 -7.15
CA THR A 336 23.41 -15.97 -6.89
C THR A 336 22.81 -17.25 -7.45
N GLY A 337 21.65 -17.18 -8.13
CA GLY A 337 20.94 -18.35 -8.66
C GLY A 337 20.39 -19.28 -7.55
N ALA A 338 20.24 -18.78 -6.31
CA ALA A 338 19.78 -19.59 -5.20
C ALA A 338 18.28 -19.90 -5.25
N VAL A 339 17.49 -19.16 -6.06
CA VAL A 339 16.04 -19.32 -6.16
C VAL A 339 15.70 -20.33 -7.25
N GLY A 340 15.16 -21.47 -6.87
CA GLY A 340 14.70 -22.50 -7.79
C GLY A 340 13.25 -22.34 -8.24
N VAL A 341 12.41 -21.79 -7.34
CA VAL A 341 11.00 -21.52 -7.59
C VAL A 341 10.66 -20.10 -7.15
N LEU A 342 10.09 -19.32 -8.04
CA LEU A 342 9.49 -18.03 -7.72
C LEU A 342 8.04 -17.97 -8.19
N VAL A 343 7.13 -17.70 -7.26
CA VAL A 343 5.73 -17.44 -7.54
C VAL A 343 5.45 -15.95 -7.30
N THR A 344 5.04 -15.22 -8.32
CA THR A 344 4.60 -13.83 -8.20
C THR A 344 3.07 -13.76 -8.23
N SER A 345 2.47 -12.92 -7.39
CA SER A 345 1.01 -12.74 -7.41
C SER A 345 0.63 -11.28 -7.24
N GLY A 346 -0.02 -10.71 -8.26
CA GLY A 346 -0.52 -9.35 -8.26
C GLY A 346 0.56 -8.27 -8.14
N VAL A 347 1.79 -8.55 -8.59
CA VAL A 347 2.95 -7.65 -8.53
C VAL A 347 3.74 -7.67 -9.83
N ASN A 348 4.32 -6.53 -10.17
CA ASN A 348 5.12 -6.36 -11.38
C ASN A 348 6.49 -5.70 -11.07
N PRO A 349 7.43 -6.43 -10.43
CA PRO A 349 8.71 -5.88 -10.03
C PRO A 349 9.53 -5.27 -11.16
N ILE A 350 9.35 -5.72 -12.42
CA ILE A 350 10.03 -5.13 -13.57
C ILE A 350 9.60 -3.69 -13.80
N HIS A 351 8.33 -3.37 -13.60
CA HIS A 351 7.79 -2.03 -13.77
C HIS A 351 7.87 -1.19 -12.49
N GLU A 352 7.71 -1.82 -11.34
CA GLU A 352 7.47 -1.16 -10.06
C GLU A 352 8.74 -0.83 -9.28
N LEU A 353 9.81 -1.60 -9.49
CA LEU A 353 11.07 -1.39 -8.77
C LEU A 353 12.04 -0.50 -9.56
N PRO A 354 12.88 0.30 -8.88
CA PRO A 354 13.84 1.18 -9.55
C PRO A 354 14.80 0.45 -10.50
N GLU A 355 15.18 -0.78 -10.16
CA GLU A 355 16.09 -1.63 -10.96
C GLU A 355 15.33 -2.65 -11.83
N GLY A 356 14.18 -2.28 -12.38
CA GLY A 356 13.30 -3.18 -13.13
C GLY A 356 13.99 -3.91 -14.29
N GLY A 357 14.91 -3.26 -15.01
CA GLY A 357 15.71 -3.90 -16.07
C GLY A 357 16.58 -5.05 -15.53
N ARG A 358 17.22 -4.86 -14.39
CA ARG A 358 17.97 -5.91 -13.69
C ARG A 358 17.06 -7.06 -13.24
N TRP A 359 15.90 -6.74 -12.70
CA TRP A 359 14.91 -7.75 -12.34
C TRP A 359 14.46 -8.58 -13.55
N ALA A 360 14.28 -7.96 -14.72
CA ALA A 360 13.95 -8.69 -15.94
C ALA A 360 15.02 -9.74 -16.29
N GLU A 361 16.31 -9.39 -16.20
CA GLU A 361 17.41 -10.30 -16.43
C GLU A 361 17.43 -11.44 -15.41
N LEU A 362 17.30 -11.13 -14.12
CA LEU A 362 17.32 -12.12 -13.04
C LEU A 362 16.15 -13.11 -13.14
N LEU A 363 14.96 -12.64 -13.48
CA LEU A 363 13.77 -13.50 -13.58
C LEU A 363 13.88 -14.52 -14.72
N THR A 364 14.59 -14.22 -15.79
CA THR A 364 14.83 -15.19 -16.88
C THR A 364 15.69 -16.37 -16.44
N GLN A 365 16.45 -16.23 -15.36
CA GLN A 365 17.33 -17.27 -14.82
C GLN A 365 16.64 -18.18 -13.81
N VAL A 366 15.42 -17.83 -13.37
CA VAL A 366 14.67 -18.64 -12.40
C VAL A 366 14.11 -19.88 -13.08
N PRO A 367 14.49 -21.11 -12.65
CA PRO A 367 14.06 -22.35 -13.29
C PRO A 367 12.56 -22.53 -13.37
N VAL A 368 11.84 -22.17 -12.30
CA VAL A 368 10.37 -22.26 -12.23
C VAL A 368 9.80 -20.91 -11.82
N LEU A 369 9.43 -20.10 -12.82
CA LEU A 369 8.74 -18.83 -12.63
C LEU A 369 7.25 -19.01 -12.91
N VAL A 370 6.42 -18.74 -11.89
CA VAL A 370 4.96 -18.79 -11.95
C VAL A 370 4.39 -17.40 -11.70
N ALA A 371 3.54 -16.89 -12.58
CA ALA A 371 2.86 -15.63 -12.38
C ALA A 371 1.35 -15.85 -12.22
N VAL A 372 0.78 -15.32 -11.12
CA VAL A 372 -0.66 -15.29 -10.86
C VAL A 372 -1.15 -13.87 -11.07
N VAL A 373 -1.84 -13.63 -12.18
CA VAL A 373 -2.16 -12.27 -12.64
C VAL A 373 -3.53 -12.16 -13.29
N GLU A 374 -4.11 -10.96 -13.24
CA GLU A 374 -5.32 -10.63 -13.99
C GLU A 374 -5.03 -10.36 -15.48
N ARG A 375 -3.88 -9.78 -15.76
CA ARG A 375 -3.41 -9.37 -17.09
C ARG A 375 -1.94 -9.72 -17.25
N VAL A 376 -1.52 -9.89 -18.48
CA VAL A 376 -0.10 -10.08 -18.78
C VAL A 376 0.58 -8.71 -18.69
N ASP A 377 1.45 -8.58 -17.71
CA ASP A 377 2.38 -7.46 -17.52
C ASP A 377 3.81 -7.88 -17.87
N GLU A 378 4.80 -7.00 -17.66
CA GLU A 378 6.21 -7.23 -17.99
C GLU A 378 6.77 -8.45 -17.25
N THR A 379 6.44 -8.61 -15.98
CA THR A 379 6.87 -9.76 -15.16
C THR A 379 6.18 -11.05 -15.61
N ALA A 380 4.87 -11.02 -15.82
CA ALA A 380 4.12 -12.17 -16.27
C ALA A 380 4.50 -12.62 -17.69
N ALA A 381 4.96 -11.70 -18.55
CA ALA A 381 5.43 -12.02 -19.89
C ALA A 381 6.68 -12.91 -19.89
N LEU A 382 7.48 -12.87 -18.83
CA LEU A 382 8.64 -13.76 -18.65
C LEU A 382 8.29 -15.10 -18.01
N ALA A 383 7.09 -15.21 -17.41
CA ALA A 383 6.71 -16.42 -16.71
C ALA A 383 6.32 -17.54 -17.67
N ARG A 384 6.96 -18.70 -17.48
CA ARG A 384 6.59 -19.92 -18.19
C ARG A 384 5.21 -20.42 -17.80
N TYR A 385 4.85 -20.27 -16.53
CA TYR A 385 3.57 -20.69 -15.96
C TYR A 385 2.76 -19.46 -15.59
N LEU A 386 1.68 -19.22 -16.33
CA LEU A 386 0.81 -18.09 -16.10
C LEU A 386 -0.56 -18.59 -15.65
N CYS A 387 -0.96 -18.20 -14.46
CA CYS A 387 -2.22 -18.56 -13.84
C CYS A 387 -3.13 -17.33 -13.74
N PRO A 388 -4.40 -17.41 -14.20
CA PRO A 388 -5.34 -16.32 -14.03
C PRO A 388 -5.67 -16.11 -12.56
N SER A 389 -5.67 -14.85 -12.12
CA SER A 389 -6.28 -14.42 -10.86
C SER A 389 -7.77 -14.24 -11.07
N PRO A 390 -8.64 -14.63 -10.11
CA PRO A 390 -10.10 -14.49 -10.20
C PRO A 390 -10.57 -13.03 -10.28
#